data_25ca7f0b2e8ab1b3fa5b73771f82acfe
#
_entry.id   25ca7f0b2e8ab1b3fa5b73771f82acfe
#
_cell.length_a   1.000
_cell.length_b   1.000
_cell.length_c   1.000
_cell.angle_alpha   90.00
_cell.angle_beta   90.00
_cell.angle_gamma   90.00
#
_symmetry.space_group_name_H-M   'P 1'
#
loop_
_entity.id
_entity.type
_entity.pdbx_description
1 polymer ?
#
loop_
_entity_poly.entity_id
_entity_poly.type
_entity_poly.pdbx_seq_one_letter_code
_entity_poly.pdbx_strand_id
1 'polypeptide(L)'
;STGTVEVRLPLTDTQLVELNLPMGFMADAFNAPIVQFSAQVGNKQHSWNGRIVRTHASVDQQTRLIYAIAEVEDPYGLGADNGMPMAVGMFVHADIAGVNSQSAMVLPRLALRNANKVYVINDENRLEIRTVVILSTSTETVLVSTGVEVGDKVVTSTIPAAVDGMEVRAISREQQQS
;
A
#
# COMPACT_ATOMS: atom_id res chain seq x y z
N SER A 1 7.59 8.46 20.34
CA SER A 1 6.17 8.49 20.14
C SER A 1 5.75 7.24 19.39
N THR A 2 4.83 6.56 19.94
CA THR A 2 4.15 5.50 19.24
C THR A 2 3.36 6.13 18.13
N GLY A 3 3.95 6.17 16.94
CA GLY A 3 3.28 6.77 15.82
C GLY A 3 2.12 5.90 15.35
N THR A 4 0.97 6.51 15.17
CA THR A 4 -0.03 5.92 14.30
C THR A 4 0.33 6.26 12.87
N VAL A 5 0.05 5.34 11.96
CA VAL A 5 0.24 5.55 10.53
C VAL A 5 -1.14 5.71 9.92
N GLU A 6 -1.29 6.74 9.10
CA GLU A 6 -2.53 6.92 8.32
C GLU A 6 -2.43 6.15 7.03
N VAL A 7 -3.45 5.37 6.75
CA VAL A 7 -3.59 4.60 5.52
C VAL A 7 -4.81 5.12 4.78
N ARG A 8 -4.63 5.50 3.54
CA ARG A 8 -5.72 5.96 2.67
C ARG A 8 -6.30 4.75 1.94
N LEU A 9 -7.59 4.53 2.11
CA LEU A 9 -8.29 3.41 1.50
C LEU A 9 -9.25 3.94 0.43
N PRO A 10 -8.99 3.67 -0.85
CA PRO A 10 -9.87 4.13 -1.92
C PRO A 10 -11.15 3.29 -1.94
N LEU A 11 -12.28 3.94 -1.87
CA LEU A 11 -13.59 3.30 -1.84
C LEU A 11 -14.48 3.88 -2.92
N THR A 12 -15.31 3.03 -3.50
CA THR A 12 -16.38 3.48 -4.38
C THR A 12 -17.55 4.01 -3.53
N ASP A 13 -18.46 4.73 -4.16
CA ASP A 13 -19.68 5.18 -3.50
C ASP A 13 -20.51 4.01 -2.98
N THR A 14 -20.58 2.91 -3.75
CA THR A 14 -21.29 1.70 -3.33
C THR A 14 -20.68 1.11 -2.08
N GLN A 15 -19.35 1.06 -2.01
CA GLN A 15 -18.65 0.55 -0.83
C GLN A 15 -18.89 1.41 0.41
N LEU A 16 -18.94 2.73 0.24
CA LEU A 16 -19.28 3.62 1.35
C LEU A 16 -20.68 3.34 1.88
N VAL A 17 -21.63 3.13 0.99
CA VAL A 17 -23.00 2.78 1.38
C VAL A 17 -23.02 1.47 2.16
N GLU A 18 -22.33 0.45 1.66
CA GLU A 18 -22.25 -0.84 2.36
C GLU A 18 -21.66 -0.73 3.76
N LEU A 19 -20.72 0.21 3.94
CA LEU A 19 -20.06 0.44 5.22
C LEU A 19 -20.82 1.43 6.11
N ASN A 20 -21.91 2.00 5.64
CA ASN A 20 -22.64 3.07 6.32
C ASN A 20 -21.76 4.28 6.63
N LEU A 21 -20.87 4.62 5.69
CA LEU A 21 -19.96 5.74 5.84
C LEU A 21 -20.36 6.88 4.91
N PRO A 22 -20.84 8.01 5.44
CA PRO A 22 -21.07 9.18 4.59
C PRO A 22 -19.74 9.84 4.20
N MET A 23 -19.78 10.62 3.12
CA MET A 23 -18.66 11.52 2.82
C MET A 23 -18.52 12.54 3.93
N GLY A 24 -17.27 12.87 4.26
CA GLY A 24 -17.02 13.82 5.36
C GLY A 24 -17.22 13.22 6.74
N PHE A 25 -17.33 11.90 6.83
CA PHE A 25 -17.47 11.20 8.11
C PHE A 25 -16.28 11.49 9.02
N MET A 26 -16.58 11.68 10.30
CA MET A 26 -15.56 11.73 11.35
C MET A 26 -15.98 10.81 12.47
N ALA A 27 -15.08 9.90 12.84
CA ALA A 27 -15.36 8.91 13.87
C ALA A 27 -15.29 9.53 15.26
N ASP A 28 -16.13 9.02 16.14
CA ASP A 28 -15.97 9.23 17.58
C ASP A 28 -15.38 7.95 18.22
N ALA A 29 -15.37 7.88 19.53
CA ALA A 29 -14.78 6.77 20.25
C ALA A 29 -15.50 5.44 20.04
N PHE A 30 -16.71 5.44 19.48
CA PHE A 30 -17.56 4.24 19.44
C PHE A 30 -17.97 3.80 18.05
N ASN A 31 -17.84 4.65 17.05
CA ASN A 31 -18.40 4.39 15.72
C ASN A 31 -17.36 4.20 14.62
N ALA A 32 -16.08 4.10 14.96
CA ALA A 32 -15.02 3.90 13.97
C ALA A 32 -15.06 2.46 13.44
N PRO A 33 -15.23 2.26 12.11
CA PRO A 33 -15.14 0.93 11.55
C PRO A 33 -13.74 0.35 11.69
N ILE A 34 -13.66 -0.94 11.95
CA ILE A 34 -12.39 -1.63 12.12
C ILE A 34 -11.85 -2.04 10.76
N VAL A 35 -10.55 -1.86 10.57
CA VAL A 35 -9.80 -2.34 9.42
C VAL A 35 -8.79 -3.35 9.90
N GLN A 36 -8.79 -4.52 9.30
CA GLN A 36 -7.77 -5.52 9.58
C GLN A 36 -6.89 -5.72 8.36
N PHE A 37 -5.61 -5.50 8.54
CA PHE A 37 -4.60 -5.83 7.54
C PHE A 37 -4.03 -7.20 7.88
N SER A 38 -3.83 -8.03 6.87
CA SER A 38 -3.26 -9.36 7.06
C SER A 38 -2.29 -9.70 5.95
N ALA A 39 -1.29 -10.51 6.28
CA ALA A 39 -0.32 -11.02 5.31
C ALA A 39 0.12 -12.41 5.75
N GLN A 40 0.37 -13.27 4.77
CA GLN A 40 0.91 -14.60 5.02
C GLN A 40 2.42 -14.56 4.86
N VAL A 41 3.16 -14.98 5.90
CA VAL A 41 4.60 -15.07 5.87
C VAL A 41 4.96 -16.50 6.26
N GLY A 42 5.45 -17.27 5.28
CA GLY A 42 5.67 -18.69 5.48
C GLY A 42 4.37 -19.41 5.81
N ASN A 43 4.33 -20.08 6.94
CA ASN A 43 3.16 -20.84 7.40
C ASN A 43 2.26 -20.03 8.35
N LYS A 44 2.65 -18.80 8.68
CA LYS A 44 1.90 -17.98 9.64
C LYS A 44 1.21 -16.84 8.97
N GLN A 45 0.01 -16.55 9.44
CA GLN A 45 -0.72 -15.35 9.09
C GLN A 45 -0.52 -14.31 10.17
N HIS A 46 -0.16 -13.10 9.75
CA HIS A 46 0.01 -11.96 10.63
C HIS A 46 -1.08 -10.95 10.36
N SER A 47 -1.47 -10.20 11.36
CA SER A 47 -2.49 -9.17 11.21
C SER A 47 -2.14 -7.91 11.98
N TRP A 48 -2.58 -6.79 11.45
CA TRP A 48 -2.42 -5.46 12.03
C TRP A 48 -3.77 -4.79 11.99
N ASN A 49 -4.16 -4.15 13.07
CA ASN A 49 -5.48 -3.58 13.20
C ASN A 49 -5.44 -2.07 13.16
N GLY A 50 -6.46 -1.51 12.55
CA GLY A 50 -6.68 -0.09 12.51
C GLY A 50 -8.16 0.23 12.56
N ARG A 51 -8.47 1.50 12.43
CA ARG A 51 -9.87 1.96 12.40
C ARG A 51 -9.99 3.13 11.46
N ILE A 52 -11.13 3.24 10.81
CA ILE A 52 -11.41 4.41 9.97
C ILE A 52 -11.81 5.56 10.84
N VAL A 53 -11.06 6.66 10.74
CA VAL A 53 -11.29 7.84 11.57
C VAL A 53 -12.01 8.95 10.82
N ARG A 54 -11.93 8.96 9.49
CA ARG A 54 -12.66 9.93 8.69
C ARG A 54 -12.74 9.48 7.23
N THR A 55 -13.65 10.08 6.48
CA THR A 55 -13.69 9.98 5.02
C THR A 55 -13.53 11.37 4.44
N HIS A 56 -13.00 11.44 3.23
CA HIS A 56 -12.93 12.71 2.52
C HIS A 56 -14.33 13.23 2.17
N ALA A 57 -14.46 14.54 2.12
CA ALA A 57 -15.73 15.19 1.82
C ALA A 57 -16.01 15.31 0.31
N SER A 58 -15.07 14.89 -0.52
CA SER A 58 -15.19 15.00 -1.97
C SER A 58 -14.65 13.76 -2.67
N VAL A 59 -15.17 13.54 -3.87
CA VAL A 59 -14.73 12.45 -4.75
C VAL A 59 -13.50 12.91 -5.52
N ASP A 60 -12.50 12.05 -5.64
CA ASP A 60 -11.38 12.30 -6.55
C ASP A 60 -11.90 12.27 -7.98
N GLN A 61 -11.70 13.37 -8.72
CA GLN A 61 -12.29 13.52 -10.05
C GLN A 61 -11.67 12.61 -11.10
N GLN A 62 -10.43 12.22 -10.93
CA GLN A 62 -9.75 11.36 -11.89
C GLN A 62 -10.10 9.89 -11.69
N THR A 63 -10.13 9.44 -10.44
CA THR A 63 -10.34 8.03 -10.12
C THR A 63 -11.78 7.69 -9.80
N ARG A 64 -12.61 8.69 -9.48
CA ARG A 64 -13.98 8.52 -9.01
C ARG A 64 -14.05 7.81 -7.66
N LEU A 65 -12.97 7.84 -6.90
CA LEU A 65 -12.88 7.19 -5.61
C LEU A 65 -12.99 8.22 -4.48
N ILE A 66 -13.51 7.77 -3.36
CA ILE A 66 -13.58 8.53 -2.12
C ILE A 66 -12.63 7.85 -1.16
N TYR A 67 -11.75 8.63 -0.53
CA TYR A 67 -10.76 8.04 0.37
C TYR A 67 -11.27 8.03 1.79
N ALA A 68 -11.20 6.86 2.42
CA ALA A 68 -11.33 6.69 3.85
C ALA A 68 -9.94 6.68 4.46
N ILE A 69 -9.79 7.34 5.60
CA ILE A 69 -8.50 7.40 6.30
C ILE A 69 -8.59 6.48 7.51
N ALA A 70 -7.75 5.47 7.52
CA ALA A 70 -7.59 4.58 8.66
C ALA A 70 -6.34 4.95 9.44
N GLU A 71 -6.42 4.88 10.76
CA GLU A 71 -5.25 4.95 11.63
C GLU A 71 -4.87 3.54 12.03
N VAL A 72 -3.62 3.19 11.82
CA VAL A 72 -3.04 1.90 12.19
C VAL A 72 -1.91 2.16 13.17
N GLU A 73 -1.91 1.47 14.30
CA GLU A 73 -0.89 1.67 15.32
C GLU A 73 0.42 1.04 14.88
N ASP A 74 1.38 1.89 14.55
CA ASP A 74 2.77 1.59 14.18
C ASP A 74 2.98 0.23 13.48
N PRO A 75 2.41 0.05 12.28
CA PRO A 75 2.46 -1.27 11.62
C PRO A 75 3.87 -1.66 11.17
N TYR A 76 4.81 -0.74 11.16
CA TYR A 76 6.17 -0.97 10.70
C TYR A 76 7.19 -1.07 11.83
N GLY A 77 6.75 -1.07 13.07
CA GLY A 77 7.64 -1.03 14.22
C GLY A 77 7.22 -1.93 15.37
N LEU A 78 7.47 -1.47 16.59
CA LEU A 78 7.28 -2.27 17.79
C LEU A 78 5.81 -2.54 18.13
N GLY A 79 4.88 -1.74 17.62
CA GLY A 79 3.45 -1.96 17.81
C GLY A 79 2.84 -2.96 16.85
N ALA A 80 3.66 -3.60 16.03
CA ALA A 80 3.21 -4.57 15.04
C ALA A 80 2.83 -5.90 15.68
N ASP A 81 2.13 -6.73 14.91
CA ASP A 81 1.63 -8.05 15.36
C ASP A 81 2.74 -8.93 15.90
N ASN A 82 2.72 -9.23 17.19
CA ASN A 82 3.73 -10.06 17.88
C ASN A 82 5.17 -9.64 17.57
N GLY A 83 5.40 -8.34 17.35
CA GLY A 83 6.70 -7.84 16.94
C GLY A 83 7.03 -8.06 15.48
N MET A 84 6.10 -8.56 14.68
CA MET A 84 6.29 -8.72 13.24
C MET A 84 5.78 -7.47 12.53
N PRO A 85 6.67 -6.61 12.04
CA PRO A 85 6.23 -5.41 11.30
C PRO A 85 5.79 -5.77 9.88
N MET A 86 4.95 -4.92 9.29
CA MET A 86 4.76 -4.94 7.85
C MET A 86 6.10 -4.65 7.18
N ALA A 87 6.57 -5.55 6.36
CA ALA A 87 7.91 -5.47 5.78
C ALA A 87 7.85 -5.37 4.26
N VAL A 88 8.89 -4.80 3.69
CA VAL A 88 9.06 -4.71 2.24
C VAL A 88 8.93 -6.10 1.61
N GLY A 89 8.15 -6.18 0.54
CA GLY A 89 7.89 -7.42 -0.18
C GLY A 89 6.62 -8.13 0.27
N MET A 90 6.03 -7.75 1.40
CA MET A 90 4.77 -8.34 1.85
C MET A 90 3.63 -7.92 0.95
N PHE A 91 2.78 -8.87 0.62
CA PHE A 91 1.50 -8.65 -0.02
C PHE A 91 0.43 -8.65 1.07
N VAL A 92 -0.23 -7.53 1.25
CA VAL A 92 -1.12 -7.29 2.38
C VAL A 92 -2.56 -7.20 1.88
N HIS A 93 -3.47 -7.84 2.61
CA HIS A 93 -4.90 -7.71 2.38
C HIS A 93 -5.50 -6.81 3.46
N ALA A 94 -6.37 -5.90 3.04
CA ALA A 94 -7.11 -5.02 3.96
C ALA A 94 -8.58 -5.39 3.92
N ASP A 95 -9.13 -5.71 5.08
CA ASP A 95 -10.54 -6.02 5.26
C ASP A 95 -11.18 -4.92 6.10
N ILE A 96 -12.18 -4.25 5.55
CA ILE A 96 -12.85 -3.14 6.21
C ILE A 96 -14.18 -3.63 6.75
N ALA A 97 -14.27 -3.75 8.07
CA ALA A 97 -15.50 -4.16 8.78
C ALA A 97 -16.13 -5.45 8.20
N GLY A 98 -15.31 -6.33 7.61
CA GLY A 98 -15.77 -7.57 7.02
C GLY A 98 -16.48 -7.42 5.68
N VAL A 99 -16.60 -6.20 5.14
CA VAL A 99 -17.42 -5.94 3.96
C VAL A 99 -16.59 -5.70 2.72
N ASN A 100 -15.43 -5.09 2.84
CA ASN A 100 -14.59 -4.74 1.70
C ASN A 100 -13.19 -5.31 1.87
N SER A 101 -12.67 -5.95 0.82
CA SER A 101 -11.32 -6.49 0.81
C SER A 101 -10.50 -5.82 -0.27
N GLN A 102 -9.34 -5.30 0.11
CA GLN A 102 -8.38 -4.68 -0.80
C GLN A 102 -7.03 -5.34 -0.61
N SER A 103 -6.18 -5.26 -1.64
CA SER A 103 -4.83 -5.81 -1.58
C SER A 103 -3.81 -4.71 -1.81
N ALA A 104 -2.66 -4.84 -1.17
CA ALA A 104 -1.60 -3.87 -1.26
C ALA A 104 -0.24 -4.55 -1.10
N MET A 105 0.81 -3.89 -1.55
CA MET A 105 2.17 -4.40 -1.41
C MET A 105 3.03 -3.35 -0.70
N VAL A 106 3.88 -3.82 0.21
CA VAL A 106 4.85 -2.98 0.89
C VAL A 106 6.12 -2.94 0.05
N LEU A 107 6.49 -1.74 -0.40
CA LEU A 107 7.69 -1.52 -1.20
C LEU A 107 8.65 -0.59 -0.47
N PRO A 108 9.97 -0.64 -0.81
CA PRO A 108 10.87 0.39 -0.35
C PRO A 108 10.45 1.74 -0.89
N ARG A 109 10.59 2.79 -0.10
CA ARG A 109 10.28 4.13 -0.59
C ARG A 109 11.09 4.52 -1.82
N LEU A 110 12.29 3.98 -1.95
CA LEU A 110 13.16 4.20 -3.12
C LEU A 110 12.56 3.68 -4.42
N ALA A 111 11.58 2.79 -4.34
CA ALA A 111 10.90 2.29 -5.54
C ALA A 111 9.94 3.31 -6.15
N LEU A 112 9.53 4.30 -5.38
CA LEU A 112 8.56 5.30 -5.82
C LEU A 112 9.22 6.35 -6.71
N ARG A 113 8.63 6.56 -7.89
CA ARG A 113 9.12 7.50 -8.91
C ARG A 113 8.02 8.51 -9.22
N ASN A 114 8.40 9.78 -9.38
CA ASN A 114 7.49 10.81 -9.88
C ASN A 114 6.13 10.80 -9.18
N ALA A 115 6.14 10.74 -7.86
CA ALA A 115 4.98 10.76 -6.97
C ALA A 115 4.12 9.48 -6.98
N ASN A 116 3.87 8.84 -8.14
CA ASN A 116 2.97 7.69 -8.19
C ASN A 116 3.36 6.63 -9.22
N LYS A 117 4.64 6.58 -9.59
CA LYS A 117 5.13 5.59 -10.56
C LYS A 117 6.07 4.61 -9.89
N VAL A 118 6.11 3.39 -10.40
CA VAL A 118 7.12 2.40 -10.07
C VAL A 118 7.65 1.80 -11.36
N TYR A 119 8.90 1.33 -11.31
CA TYR A 119 9.55 0.68 -12.42
C TYR A 119 9.59 -0.82 -12.15
N VAL A 120 9.09 -1.60 -13.10
CA VAL A 120 9.07 -3.06 -13.02
C VAL A 120 9.79 -3.62 -14.22
N ILE A 121 10.63 -4.63 -14.00
CA ILE A 121 11.29 -5.34 -15.11
C ILE A 121 10.47 -6.59 -15.40
N ASN A 122 9.96 -6.71 -16.62
CA ASN A 122 9.15 -7.85 -17.01
C ASN A 122 10.00 -9.06 -17.43
N ASP A 123 9.34 -10.13 -17.79
CA ASP A 123 10.02 -11.39 -18.14
C ASP A 123 10.85 -11.30 -19.42
N GLU A 124 10.65 -10.25 -20.22
CA GLU A 124 11.41 -9.99 -21.44
C GLU A 124 12.59 -9.04 -21.19
N ASN A 125 12.89 -8.75 -19.93
CA ASN A 125 13.93 -7.79 -19.51
C ASN A 125 13.69 -6.38 -20.04
N ARG A 126 12.43 -5.99 -20.11
CA ARG A 126 12.04 -4.64 -20.49
C ARG A 126 11.45 -3.91 -19.30
N LEU A 127 11.69 -2.62 -19.28
CA LEU A 127 11.17 -1.73 -18.25
C LEU A 127 9.70 -1.44 -18.49
N GLU A 128 8.89 -1.62 -17.45
CA GLU A 128 7.50 -1.16 -17.43
C GLU A 128 7.39 -0.04 -16.40
N ILE A 129 6.90 1.10 -16.83
CA ILE A 129 6.62 2.23 -15.96
C ILE A 129 5.13 2.13 -15.60
N ARG A 130 4.86 1.78 -14.35
CA ARG A 130 3.48 1.54 -13.91
C ARG A 130 3.03 2.64 -12.96
N THR A 131 1.77 3.03 -13.11
CA THR A 131 1.12 3.93 -12.18
C THR A 131 0.54 3.10 -11.02
N VAL A 132 0.78 3.56 -9.81
CA VAL A 132 0.29 2.90 -8.60
C VAL A 132 -0.56 3.85 -7.79
N VAL A 133 -1.42 3.29 -6.95
CA VAL A 133 -2.18 4.04 -5.96
C VAL A 133 -1.48 3.87 -4.62
N ILE A 134 -1.10 4.98 -4.00
CA ILE A 134 -0.36 4.97 -2.74
C ILE A 134 -1.37 5.03 -1.60
N LEU A 135 -1.32 4.04 -0.73
CA LEU A 135 -2.20 3.97 0.45
C LEU A 135 -1.54 4.58 1.67
N SER A 136 -0.22 4.47 1.78
CA SER A 136 0.51 4.98 2.93
C SER A 136 1.97 5.17 2.58
N THR A 137 2.61 6.14 3.21
CA THR A 137 4.04 6.41 3.05
C THR A 137 4.67 6.56 4.41
N SER A 138 5.78 5.88 4.64
CA SER A 138 6.60 6.08 5.82
C SER A 138 7.99 6.55 5.38
N THR A 139 8.91 6.69 6.32
CA THR A 139 10.28 7.12 6.00
C THR A 139 10.99 6.14 5.07
N GLU A 140 10.76 4.85 5.22
CA GLU A 140 11.49 3.82 4.49
C GLU A 140 10.63 2.99 3.57
N THR A 141 9.31 3.00 3.74
CA THR A 141 8.40 2.13 3.01
C THR A 141 7.25 2.91 2.40
N VAL A 142 6.62 2.31 1.41
CA VAL A 142 5.37 2.78 0.82
C VAL A 142 4.44 1.58 0.66
N LEU A 143 3.18 1.78 0.99
CA LEU A 143 2.14 0.79 0.80
C LEU A 143 1.35 1.17 -0.44
N VAL A 144 1.37 0.32 -1.45
CA VAL A 144 0.72 0.59 -2.73
C VAL A 144 -0.33 -0.46 -3.05
N SER A 145 -1.45 -0.02 -3.59
CA SER A 145 -2.44 -0.91 -4.20
C SER A 145 -2.32 -0.79 -5.70
N THR A 146 -2.83 -1.74 -6.42
CA THR A 146 -2.89 -1.81 -7.89
C THR A 146 -1.57 -1.46 -8.59
N GLY A 147 -1.29 -2.15 -9.66
CA GLY A 147 -0.12 -1.90 -10.50
C GLY A 147 1.09 -2.75 -10.18
N VAL A 148 1.13 -3.39 -9.02
CA VAL A 148 2.23 -4.29 -8.62
C VAL A 148 1.63 -5.59 -8.11
N GLU A 149 2.19 -6.71 -8.54
CA GLU A 149 1.74 -8.03 -8.15
C GLU A 149 2.88 -8.84 -7.54
N VAL A 150 2.53 -9.92 -6.85
CA VAL A 150 3.52 -10.85 -6.29
C VAL A 150 4.38 -11.41 -7.42
N GLY A 151 5.70 -11.37 -7.23
CA GLY A 151 6.65 -11.83 -8.24
C GLY A 151 7.19 -10.74 -9.14
N ASP A 152 6.60 -9.56 -9.12
CA ASP A 152 7.12 -8.43 -9.89
C ASP A 152 8.51 -8.02 -9.40
N LYS A 153 9.39 -7.72 -10.36
CA LYS A 153 10.74 -7.24 -10.07
C LYS A 153 10.74 -5.72 -10.08
N VAL A 154 10.57 -5.13 -8.91
CA VAL A 154 10.50 -3.68 -8.75
C VAL A 154 11.92 -3.12 -8.61
N VAL A 155 12.20 -2.08 -9.37
CA VAL A 155 13.54 -1.46 -9.41
C VAL A 155 13.63 -0.39 -8.32
N THR A 156 14.71 -0.44 -7.53
CA THR A 156 14.98 0.55 -6.50
C THR A 156 16.17 1.46 -6.85
N SER A 157 16.97 1.09 -7.83
CA SER A 157 18.12 1.88 -8.28
C SER A 157 17.71 2.94 -9.28
N THR A 158 18.58 3.93 -9.48
CA THR A 158 18.35 4.98 -10.47
C THR A 158 18.52 4.41 -11.88
N ILE A 159 17.58 4.74 -12.77
CA ILE A 159 17.69 4.42 -14.20
C ILE A 159 17.68 5.76 -14.94
N PRO A 160 18.85 6.21 -15.44
CA PRO A 160 18.90 7.46 -16.19
C PRO A 160 18.08 7.37 -17.48
N ALA A 161 17.33 8.43 -17.78
CA ALA A 161 16.53 8.53 -19.00
C ALA A 161 15.59 7.32 -19.19
N ALA A 162 14.91 6.91 -18.12
CA ALA A 162 14.01 5.77 -18.17
C ALA A 162 12.86 5.99 -19.14
N VAL A 163 12.64 5.02 -20.01
CA VAL A 163 11.56 5.02 -21.01
C VAL A 163 10.85 3.68 -20.91
N ASP A 164 9.53 3.73 -20.94
CA ASP A 164 8.72 2.52 -20.93
C ASP A 164 9.05 1.62 -22.12
N GLY A 165 9.28 0.35 -21.87
CA GLY A 165 9.62 -0.64 -22.89
C GLY A 165 11.10 -0.77 -23.19
N MET A 166 11.97 0.07 -22.61
CA MET A 166 13.41 -0.04 -22.87
C MET A 166 13.97 -1.33 -22.31
N GLU A 167 15.01 -1.85 -22.96
CA GLU A 167 15.70 -3.01 -22.45
C GLU A 167 16.54 -2.64 -21.23
N VAL A 168 16.46 -3.48 -20.20
CA VAL A 168 17.21 -3.29 -18.97
C VAL A 168 17.78 -4.63 -18.54
N ARG A 169 18.86 -4.56 -17.74
CA ARG A 169 19.47 -5.77 -17.21
C ARG A 169 19.33 -5.78 -15.71
N ALA A 170 18.61 -6.78 -15.20
CA ALA A 170 18.52 -6.99 -13.77
C ALA A 170 19.81 -7.66 -13.28
N ILE A 171 20.46 -7.03 -12.30
CA ILE A 171 21.66 -7.57 -11.66
C ILE A 171 21.32 -7.79 -10.19
N SER A 172 21.60 -9.00 -9.69
CA SER A 172 21.37 -9.29 -8.29
C SER A 172 22.33 -8.48 -7.41
N ARG A 173 21.95 -8.28 -6.14
CA ARG A 173 22.78 -7.53 -5.18
C ARG A 173 24.16 -8.16 -5.03
N GLU A 174 24.26 -9.47 -5.11
CA GLU A 174 25.51 -10.20 -5.03
C GLU A 174 26.43 -9.92 -6.21
N GLN A 175 25.87 -9.78 -7.41
CA GLN A 175 26.62 -9.46 -8.61
C GLN A 175 27.11 -7.99 -8.59
N GLN A 176 26.42 -7.11 -7.91
CA GLN A 176 26.82 -5.71 -7.82
C GLN A 176 28.02 -5.49 -6.89
N GLN A 177 28.32 -6.43 -6.02
CA GLN A 177 29.42 -6.35 -5.07
C GLN A 177 30.73 -6.97 -5.57
N SER A 178 30.71 -7.59 -6.71
CA SER A 178 31.89 -8.25 -7.31
C SER A 178 32.70 -7.31 -8.19
#